data_c728802781fb35e3173c34a830b2cd16
#
_entry.id   c728802781fb35e3173c34a830b2cd16
#
_cell.length_a   1.000
_cell.length_b   1.000
_cell.length_c   1.000
_cell.angle_alpha   90.00
_cell.angle_beta   90.00
_cell.angle_gamma   90.00
#
_symmetry.space_group_name_H-M   'P 1'
#
loop_
_entity.id
_entity.type
_entity.pdbx_description
1 polymer ?
#
loop_
_entity_poly.entity_id
_entity_poly.type
_entity_poly.pdbx_seq_one_letter_code
_entity_poly.pdbx_strand_id
1 'polypeptide(L)'
;MKKFVILTLILSLMIVCSSCFGGFLTSGDFSDGSESTNITGSETTNDKSSATLPSNVKFDINYVTSDEIRPSTITEVVAKVRPSVLELYCLVGNSKSSGSGVIVSFDDSDDDGKDDKALVVTCHHVIEDAESITAKSIYGKEYTAELIAADPVSDIALCWISVEENADFEGLTAASMMYESDKLLIGSDVLAIGNPLGYLGGTVTKGIISALNRDVTVEERKMTLIQTDAAINGGNSGGGLFDAQTGALIGIVNAGYKSSAAQGLSFAIPCGTVKAVMDKLLDKGYVEGNFDFGVSFEAKVFYVNTWSTTTYVVVSGIDAYGTFSKGGIESGDIILSVKVGNKSIDVSVYDGNTLEKLTNFLADPSFKIGDDVTVSYMRYNRASRSYKKATANFKIEQYIYGII
;
A
#
# COMPACT_ATOMS: atom_id res chain seq x y z
N MET A 1 45.97 16.40 -43.43
CA MET A 1 45.51 17.23 -42.30
C MET A 1 44.50 16.40 -41.51
N LYS A 2 44.96 15.82 -40.41
CA LYS A 2 44.16 14.92 -39.55
C LYS A 2 43.45 15.76 -38.49
N LYS A 3 42.12 15.71 -38.43
CA LYS A 3 41.34 16.32 -37.35
C LYS A 3 41.28 15.32 -36.17
N PHE A 4 41.86 15.70 -35.04
CA PHE A 4 41.70 15.04 -33.74
C PHE A 4 40.32 15.43 -33.16
N VAL A 5 39.52 14.45 -32.85
CA VAL A 5 38.30 14.61 -32.03
C VAL A 5 38.69 14.21 -30.63
N ILE A 6 38.68 15.18 -29.71
CA ILE A 6 38.90 14.97 -28.29
C ILE A 6 37.53 14.60 -27.69
N LEU A 7 37.39 13.34 -27.27
CA LEU A 7 36.25 12.85 -26.53
C LEU A 7 36.52 13.08 -25.02
N THR A 8 35.91 14.10 -24.45
CA THR A 8 35.96 14.38 -23.00
C THR A 8 34.97 13.45 -22.29
N LEU A 9 35.51 12.45 -21.62
CA LEU A 9 34.77 11.55 -20.71
C LEU A 9 34.56 12.28 -19.37
N ILE A 10 33.37 12.78 -19.10
CA ILE A 10 33.02 13.30 -17.77
C ILE A 10 32.62 12.08 -16.90
N LEU A 11 33.57 11.68 -16.07
CA LEU A 11 33.37 10.69 -15.02
C LEU A 11 32.72 11.40 -13.84
N SER A 12 31.39 11.36 -13.73
CA SER A 12 30.69 11.82 -12.52
C SER A 12 30.86 10.78 -11.43
N LEU A 13 31.75 11.09 -10.48
CA LEU A 13 31.96 10.33 -9.26
C LEU A 13 30.75 10.53 -8.34
N MET A 14 29.75 9.64 -8.39
CA MET A 14 28.75 9.54 -7.34
C MET A 14 29.39 8.88 -6.12
N ILE A 15 29.73 9.68 -5.12
CA ILE A 15 30.06 9.17 -3.79
C ILE A 15 28.73 8.79 -3.14
N VAL A 16 28.33 7.53 -3.30
CA VAL A 16 27.30 6.91 -2.47
C VAL A 16 27.99 6.52 -1.16
N CYS A 17 27.78 7.29 -0.10
CA CYS A 17 28.08 6.84 1.25
C CYS A 17 27.12 5.72 1.63
N SER A 18 27.39 4.52 1.14
CA SER A 18 26.77 3.30 1.63
C SER A 18 27.52 2.90 2.89
N SER A 19 26.88 3.10 4.05
CA SER A 19 27.33 2.48 5.31
C SER A 19 27.02 0.99 5.26
N CYS A 20 27.79 0.26 4.43
CA CYS A 20 27.77 -1.18 4.42
C CYS A 20 28.46 -1.71 5.67
N PHE A 21 27.67 -2.03 6.71
CA PHE A 21 28.08 -3.05 7.66
C PHE A 21 27.91 -4.42 6.99
N GLY A 22 28.92 -4.80 6.21
CA GLY A 22 29.07 -6.19 5.75
C GLY A 22 29.34 -7.07 6.96
N GLY A 23 28.36 -7.90 7.35
CA GLY A 23 28.57 -8.89 8.39
C GLY A 23 29.64 -9.91 7.93
N PHE A 24 30.72 -10.03 8.69
CA PHE A 24 31.78 -11.00 8.45
C PHE A 24 31.39 -12.31 9.15
N LEU A 25 31.07 -13.36 8.39
CA LEU A 25 30.80 -14.69 8.93
C LEU A 25 32.12 -15.47 8.94
N THR A 26 32.65 -15.77 10.13
CA THR A 26 33.79 -16.66 10.28
C THR A 26 33.31 -18.10 10.44
N SER A 27 34.18 -19.08 10.16
CA SER A 27 33.86 -20.50 10.26
C SER A 27 33.46 -20.99 11.66
N GLY A 28 33.46 -20.12 12.66
CA GLY A 28 33.00 -20.37 14.02
C GLY A 28 31.62 -19.80 14.34
N ASP A 29 30.98 -19.05 13.40
CA ASP A 29 29.74 -18.33 13.66
C ASP A 29 28.48 -19.19 13.61
N PHE A 30 28.61 -20.45 13.12
CA PHE A 30 27.52 -21.42 13.07
C PHE A 30 27.67 -22.43 14.21
N SER A 31 27.13 -22.15 15.39
CA SER A 31 26.97 -23.15 16.42
C SER A 31 25.69 -23.95 16.16
N ASP A 32 25.81 -25.26 16.06
CA ASP A 32 24.68 -26.20 15.90
C ASP A 32 23.98 -26.41 17.25
N GLY A 33 23.46 -25.34 17.80
CA GLY A 33 22.66 -25.32 19.02
C GLY A 33 21.19 -25.11 18.69
N SER A 34 20.44 -26.18 18.49
CA SER A 34 18.99 -26.14 18.33
C SER A 34 18.33 -25.81 19.68
N GLU A 35 18.30 -24.56 20.09
CA GLU A 35 17.34 -24.10 21.08
C GLU A 35 16.01 -23.79 20.34
N SER A 36 15.07 -24.72 20.41
CA SER A 36 13.69 -24.43 20.04
C SER A 36 13.09 -23.57 21.12
N THR A 37 13.16 -22.27 20.99
CA THR A 37 12.30 -21.37 21.75
C THR A 37 10.90 -21.48 21.16
N ASN A 38 10.04 -22.33 21.76
CA ASN A 38 8.62 -22.22 21.60
C ASN A 38 8.22 -20.88 22.24
N ILE A 39 8.12 -19.84 21.44
CA ILE A 39 7.39 -18.66 21.82
C ILE A 39 5.92 -19.04 21.70
N THR A 40 5.38 -19.71 22.72
CA THR A 40 3.94 -19.67 22.97
C THR A 40 3.65 -18.21 23.19
N GLY A 41 2.83 -17.63 22.28
CA GLY A 41 2.35 -16.28 22.45
C GLY A 41 1.87 -16.13 23.89
N SER A 42 2.53 -15.26 24.67
CA SER A 42 1.98 -14.87 25.95
C SER A 42 0.63 -14.26 25.59
N GLU A 43 -0.44 -14.84 26.12
CA GLU A 43 -1.71 -14.17 26.23
C GLU A 43 -1.50 -12.91 27.08
N THR A 44 -0.96 -11.86 26.46
CA THR A 44 -1.31 -10.53 26.88
C THR A 44 -2.75 -10.39 26.45
N THR A 45 -3.65 -10.53 27.40
CA THR A 45 -5.02 -10.06 27.33
C THR A 45 -4.97 -8.55 27.14
N ASN A 46 -4.62 -8.12 25.94
CA ASN A 46 -5.05 -6.84 25.43
C ASN A 46 -6.54 -7.05 25.16
N ASP A 47 -7.33 -6.48 26.03
CA ASP A 47 -8.74 -6.24 25.83
C ASP A 47 -8.83 -5.37 24.55
N LYS A 48 -8.81 -6.05 23.38
CA LYS A 48 -9.05 -5.42 22.10
C LYS A 48 -10.53 -5.10 22.08
N SER A 49 -10.89 -3.91 22.59
CA SER A 49 -12.16 -3.32 22.24
C SER A 49 -12.27 -3.40 20.73
N SER A 50 -13.30 -4.09 20.25
CA SER A 50 -13.64 -4.06 18.82
C SER A 50 -13.72 -2.60 18.42
N ALA A 51 -12.83 -2.20 17.54
CA ALA A 51 -12.81 -0.84 17.07
C ALA A 51 -14.02 -0.64 16.17
N THR A 52 -15.06 -0.15 16.75
CA THR A 52 -16.23 0.35 16.06
C THR A 52 -16.02 1.85 15.88
N LEU A 53 -16.35 2.36 14.69
CA LEU A 53 -16.52 3.80 14.49
C LEU A 53 -17.31 4.39 15.66
N PRO A 54 -17.00 5.59 16.13
CA PRO A 54 -17.85 6.26 17.08
C PRO A 54 -19.29 6.17 16.62
N SER A 55 -20.20 5.72 17.47
CA SER A 55 -21.58 5.32 17.13
C SER A 55 -22.44 6.46 16.56
N ASN A 56 -21.92 7.66 16.51
CA ASN A 56 -22.56 8.89 16.03
C ASN A 56 -22.02 9.42 14.70
N VAL A 57 -21.03 8.75 14.09
CA VAL A 57 -20.52 9.16 12.76
C VAL A 57 -21.28 8.40 11.68
N LYS A 58 -21.98 9.13 10.78
CA LYS A 58 -22.69 8.59 9.63
C LYS A 58 -22.23 9.29 8.38
N PHE A 59 -21.54 8.55 7.51
CA PHE A 59 -21.18 9.06 6.20
C PHE A 59 -22.28 8.71 5.20
N ASP A 60 -22.88 9.72 4.58
CA ASP A 60 -23.85 9.59 3.49
C ASP A 60 -23.12 9.66 2.15
N ILE A 61 -22.71 8.50 1.64
CA ILE A 61 -21.92 8.40 0.42
C ILE A 61 -22.84 8.50 -0.79
N ASN A 62 -22.60 9.48 -1.64
CA ASN A 62 -23.39 9.70 -2.84
C ASN A 62 -23.01 8.68 -3.94
N TYR A 63 -23.86 7.66 -4.10
CA TYR A 63 -23.77 6.72 -5.20
C TYR A 63 -24.71 7.17 -6.34
N VAL A 64 -24.18 7.18 -7.56
CA VAL A 64 -24.94 7.55 -8.76
C VAL A 64 -25.01 6.39 -9.73
N THR A 65 -26.14 6.27 -10.42
CA THR A 65 -26.34 5.35 -11.53
C THR A 65 -26.06 6.06 -12.85
N SER A 66 -25.76 5.29 -13.90
CA SER A 66 -25.48 5.83 -15.24
C SER A 66 -26.62 6.69 -15.83
N ASP A 67 -27.86 6.43 -15.41
CA ASP A 67 -29.05 7.12 -15.92
C ASP A 67 -29.27 8.49 -15.30
N GLU A 68 -28.61 8.80 -14.18
CA GLU A 68 -28.74 10.06 -13.43
C GLU A 68 -27.77 11.15 -13.89
N ILE A 69 -26.85 10.81 -14.79
CA ILE A 69 -25.72 11.66 -15.13
C ILE A 69 -25.92 12.34 -16.49
N ARG A 70 -25.73 13.67 -16.53
CA ARG A 70 -25.79 14.47 -17.75
C ARG A 70 -24.39 14.70 -18.31
N PRO A 71 -24.18 14.55 -19.65
CA PRO A 71 -22.90 14.88 -20.27
C PRO A 71 -22.50 16.35 -20.03
N SER A 72 -21.23 16.55 -19.69
CA SER A 72 -20.61 17.89 -19.48
C SER A 72 -19.33 18.00 -20.31
N THR A 73 -18.83 19.20 -20.48
CA THR A 73 -17.50 19.41 -21.07
C THR A 73 -16.43 18.98 -20.08
N ILE A 74 -15.25 18.56 -20.60
CA ILE A 74 -14.11 18.19 -19.74
C ILE A 74 -13.75 19.30 -18.75
N THR A 75 -13.81 20.57 -19.16
CA THR A 75 -13.51 21.71 -18.30
C THR A 75 -14.50 21.81 -17.13
N GLU A 76 -15.80 21.62 -17.40
CA GLU A 76 -16.83 21.61 -16.36
C GLU A 76 -16.66 20.43 -15.41
N VAL A 77 -16.36 19.23 -15.96
CA VAL A 77 -16.10 18.05 -15.16
C VAL A 77 -14.89 18.27 -14.24
N VAL A 78 -13.78 18.77 -14.78
CA VAL A 78 -12.58 19.07 -13.97
C VAL A 78 -12.89 20.09 -12.87
N ALA A 79 -13.62 21.17 -13.18
CA ALA A 79 -13.98 22.18 -12.18
C ALA A 79 -14.84 21.58 -11.04
N LYS A 80 -15.73 20.63 -11.38
CA LYS A 80 -16.60 19.95 -10.43
C LYS A 80 -15.84 18.96 -9.54
N VAL A 81 -14.97 18.11 -10.12
CA VAL A 81 -14.44 16.95 -9.40
C VAL A 81 -13.08 17.21 -8.74
N ARG A 82 -12.28 18.16 -9.27
CA ARG A 82 -10.97 18.47 -8.72
C ARG A 82 -10.99 18.88 -7.24
N PRO A 83 -12.02 19.59 -6.73
CA PRO A 83 -12.10 19.91 -5.30
C PRO A 83 -12.33 18.70 -4.38
N SER A 84 -12.67 17.53 -4.91
CA SER A 84 -12.79 16.29 -4.11
C SER A 84 -11.47 15.55 -3.94
N VAL A 85 -10.40 15.97 -4.65
CA VAL A 85 -9.11 15.26 -4.60
C VAL A 85 -8.12 16.02 -3.72
N LEU A 86 -7.55 15.31 -2.75
CA LEU A 86 -6.59 15.81 -1.77
C LEU A 86 -5.18 15.27 -2.09
N GLU A 87 -4.18 16.07 -1.77
CA GLU A 87 -2.80 15.63 -1.65
C GLU A 87 -2.60 15.01 -0.27
N LEU A 88 -2.04 13.80 -0.18
CA LEU A 88 -1.70 13.18 1.09
C LEU A 88 -0.18 13.17 1.28
N TYR A 89 0.26 13.62 2.44
CA TYR A 89 1.65 13.61 2.88
C TYR A 89 1.76 12.76 4.14
N CYS A 90 2.53 11.69 4.07
CA CYS A 90 2.70 10.73 5.14
C CYS A 90 4.12 10.81 5.71
N LEU A 91 4.24 10.84 7.04
CA LEU A 91 5.50 10.75 7.74
C LEU A 91 5.72 9.31 8.19
N VAL A 92 6.82 8.70 7.74
CA VAL A 92 7.21 7.33 8.10
C VAL A 92 8.63 7.39 8.66
N GLY A 93 8.77 7.33 9.99
CA GLY A 93 10.05 7.58 10.66
C GLY A 93 10.62 8.95 10.29
N ASN A 94 11.78 8.98 9.65
CA ASN A 94 12.43 10.22 9.17
C ASN A 94 12.16 10.51 7.68
N SER A 95 11.36 9.69 7.01
CA SER A 95 11.06 9.78 5.57
C SER A 95 9.67 10.37 5.36
N LYS A 96 9.49 11.04 4.22
CA LYS A 96 8.19 11.52 3.78
C LYS A 96 7.80 10.77 2.52
N SER A 97 6.58 10.25 2.49
CA SER A 97 5.93 9.75 1.28
C SER A 97 4.76 10.65 0.90
N SER A 98 4.26 10.52 -0.32
CA SER A 98 3.13 11.30 -0.78
C SER A 98 2.26 10.48 -1.74
N GLY A 99 0.98 10.75 -1.67
CA GLY A 99 -0.04 10.18 -2.54
C GLY A 99 -1.22 11.14 -2.68
N SER A 100 -2.37 10.58 -2.95
CA SER A 100 -3.62 11.30 -3.11
C SER A 100 -4.74 10.61 -2.35
N GLY A 101 -5.85 11.33 -2.12
CA GLY A 101 -7.07 10.78 -1.57
C GLY A 101 -8.27 11.43 -2.22
N VAL A 102 -9.43 10.79 -2.15
CA VAL A 102 -10.69 11.31 -2.71
C VAL A 102 -11.71 11.44 -1.59
N ILE A 103 -12.26 12.62 -1.42
CA ILE A 103 -13.40 12.86 -0.52
C ILE A 103 -14.63 12.20 -1.16
N VAL A 104 -15.30 11.33 -0.42
CA VAL A 104 -16.49 10.60 -0.90
C VAL A 104 -17.74 10.91 -0.09
N SER A 105 -17.60 11.56 1.08
CA SER A 105 -18.72 11.98 1.92
C SER A 105 -18.29 13.08 2.86
N PHE A 106 -19.25 13.89 3.29
CA PHE A 106 -19.13 14.78 4.44
C PHE A 106 -20.08 14.34 5.55
N ASP A 107 -19.81 14.74 6.76
CA ASP A 107 -20.60 14.45 7.96
C ASP A 107 -20.66 15.71 8.84
N ASP A 108 -21.89 16.06 9.25
CA ASP A 108 -22.19 17.06 10.26
C ASP A 108 -22.41 16.31 11.58
N SER A 109 -21.31 16.08 12.33
CA SER A 109 -21.34 15.17 13.48
C SER A 109 -21.96 15.79 14.73
N ASP A 110 -22.15 17.11 14.75
CA ASP A 110 -22.75 17.86 15.88
C ASP A 110 -24.14 18.47 15.58
N ASP A 111 -24.66 18.21 14.36
CA ASP A 111 -25.98 18.69 13.88
C ASP A 111 -26.11 20.23 13.87
N ASP A 112 -25.01 20.97 13.67
CA ASP A 112 -25.02 22.46 13.62
C ASP A 112 -25.33 22.99 12.21
N GLY A 113 -25.46 22.11 11.22
CA GLY A 113 -25.74 22.40 9.81
C GLY A 113 -24.50 22.70 9.00
N LYS A 114 -23.29 22.37 9.50
CA LYS A 114 -22.02 22.46 8.81
C LYS A 114 -21.29 21.11 8.87
N ASP A 115 -20.67 20.75 7.76
CA ASP A 115 -19.85 19.56 7.72
C ASP A 115 -18.56 19.77 8.51
N ASP A 116 -18.28 18.95 9.52
CA ASP A 116 -17.10 19.01 10.36
C ASP A 116 -16.13 17.84 10.12
N LYS A 117 -16.59 16.78 9.44
CA LYS A 117 -15.78 15.64 9.01
C LYS A 117 -15.99 15.32 7.54
N ALA A 118 -14.93 14.82 6.91
CA ALA A 118 -15.01 14.29 5.56
C ALA A 118 -14.34 12.93 5.48
N LEU A 119 -15.03 11.98 4.84
CA LEU A 119 -14.50 10.64 4.56
C LEU A 119 -13.65 10.69 3.31
N VAL A 120 -12.41 10.22 3.44
CA VAL A 120 -11.41 10.16 2.38
C VAL A 120 -11.07 8.71 2.09
N VAL A 121 -11.16 8.31 0.82
CA VAL A 121 -10.65 7.02 0.32
C VAL A 121 -9.29 7.24 -0.31
N THR A 122 -8.35 6.37 -0.01
CA THR A 122 -6.99 6.33 -0.61
C THR A 122 -6.54 4.89 -0.79
N CYS A 123 -5.32 4.68 -1.30
CA CYS A 123 -4.69 3.37 -1.33
C CYS A 123 -4.01 3.06 0.01
N HIS A 124 -4.04 1.78 0.43
CA HIS A 124 -3.34 1.34 1.65
C HIS A 124 -1.85 1.65 1.58
N HIS A 125 -1.17 1.31 0.45
CA HIS A 125 0.27 1.54 0.30
C HIS A 125 0.70 3.03 0.39
N VAL A 126 -0.24 3.98 0.25
CA VAL A 126 0.03 5.43 0.42
C VAL A 126 0.24 5.77 1.89
N ILE A 127 -0.51 5.10 2.79
CA ILE A 127 -0.55 5.40 4.23
C ILE A 127 0.12 4.32 5.08
N GLU A 128 0.66 3.29 4.45
CA GLU A 128 1.35 2.20 5.13
C GLU A 128 2.49 2.73 6.01
N ASP A 129 2.54 2.28 7.27
CA ASP A 129 3.50 2.71 8.29
C ASP A 129 3.52 4.22 8.61
N ALA A 130 2.51 4.99 8.20
CA ALA A 130 2.46 6.42 8.46
C ALA A 130 2.22 6.72 9.96
N GLU A 131 3.14 7.45 10.57
CA GLU A 131 3.01 7.99 11.94
C GLU A 131 2.06 9.19 11.98
N SER A 132 1.96 9.93 10.87
CA SER A 132 1.01 11.02 10.69
C SER A 132 0.69 11.22 9.21
N ILE A 133 -0.54 11.64 8.94
CA ILE A 133 -1.05 11.92 7.61
C ILE A 133 -1.57 13.36 7.59
N THR A 134 -1.06 14.15 6.65
CA THR A 134 -1.56 15.50 6.37
C THR A 134 -2.23 15.49 5.01
N ALA A 135 -3.48 15.89 4.95
CA ALA A 135 -4.22 16.09 3.72
C ALA A 135 -4.20 17.57 3.32
N LYS A 136 -3.93 17.87 2.06
CA LYS A 136 -3.92 19.24 1.56
C LYS A 136 -4.86 19.40 0.38
N SER A 137 -5.69 20.44 0.45
CA SER A 137 -6.64 20.76 -0.62
C SER A 137 -6.00 21.52 -1.77
N ILE A 138 -6.68 21.55 -2.92
CA ILE A 138 -6.28 22.38 -4.07
C ILE A 138 -6.24 23.88 -3.75
N TYR A 139 -6.90 24.30 -2.67
CA TYR A 139 -6.89 25.69 -2.18
C TYR A 139 -5.73 25.96 -1.22
N GLY A 140 -4.89 24.95 -0.95
CA GLY A 140 -3.71 25.07 -0.10
C GLY A 140 -3.98 24.91 1.39
N LYS A 141 -5.24 24.68 1.82
CA LYS A 141 -5.58 24.39 3.21
C LYS A 141 -5.13 22.97 3.58
N GLU A 142 -4.52 22.84 4.73
CA GLU A 142 -4.04 21.56 5.27
C GLU A 142 -4.96 21.09 6.41
N TYR A 143 -5.14 19.76 6.48
CA TYR A 143 -5.96 19.08 7.47
C TYR A 143 -5.17 17.91 8.03
N THR A 144 -5.33 17.61 9.30
CA THR A 144 -4.88 16.32 9.84
C THR A 144 -5.83 15.24 9.37
N ALA A 145 -5.27 14.17 8.81
CA ALA A 145 -6.06 13.00 8.45
C ALA A 145 -5.81 11.88 9.46
N GLU A 146 -6.88 11.26 9.93
CA GLU A 146 -6.86 10.15 10.86
C GLU A 146 -7.30 8.88 10.14
N LEU A 147 -6.55 7.80 10.32
CA LEU A 147 -6.89 6.52 9.73
C LEU A 147 -8.12 5.92 10.42
N ILE A 148 -9.11 5.53 9.64
CA ILE A 148 -10.29 4.78 10.11
C ILE A 148 -9.98 3.28 10.09
N ALA A 149 -9.70 2.75 8.90
CA ALA A 149 -9.38 1.34 8.68
C ALA A 149 -8.75 1.16 7.30
N ALA A 150 -8.05 0.04 7.10
CA ALA A 150 -7.49 -0.28 5.80
C ALA A 150 -7.50 -1.80 5.54
N ASP A 151 -7.45 -2.16 4.26
CA ASP A 151 -7.29 -3.52 3.80
C ASP A 151 -6.15 -3.61 2.78
N PRO A 152 -5.02 -4.23 3.14
CA PRO A 152 -3.86 -4.34 2.25
C PRO A 152 -4.13 -5.23 1.05
N VAL A 153 -5.05 -6.20 1.15
CA VAL A 153 -5.34 -7.14 0.05
C VAL A 153 -6.01 -6.45 -1.12
N SER A 154 -6.97 -5.56 -0.85
CA SER A 154 -7.61 -4.73 -1.87
C SER A 154 -6.89 -3.42 -2.13
N ASP A 155 -5.86 -3.10 -1.34
CA ASP A 155 -5.12 -1.84 -1.35
C ASP A 155 -6.02 -0.60 -1.16
N ILE A 156 -7.00 -0.68 -0.26
CA ILE A 156 -7.91 0.42 0.09
C ILE A 156 -7.70 0.84 1.55
N ALA A 157 -7.66 2.14 1.78
CA ALA A 157 -7.68 2.73 3.11
C ALA A 157 -8.72 3.84 3.21
N LEU A 158 -9.29 4.00 4.40
CA LEU A 158 -10.24 5.04 4.76
C LEU A 158 -9.63 5.93 5.83
N CYS A 159 -9.66 7.21 5.60
CA CYS A 159 -9.30 8.22 6.57
C CYS A 159 -10.45 9.21 6.73
N TRP A 160 -10.51 9.90 7.83
CA TRP A 160 -11.27 11.14 7.90
C TRP A 160 -10.34 12.33 8.05
N ILE A 161 -10.81 13.46 7.59
CA ILE A 161 -10.26 14.77 7.91
C ILE A 161 -11.32 15.57 8.69
N SER A 162 -10.87 16.41 9.60
CA SER A 162 -11.75 17.23 10.42
C SER A 162 -11.42 18.71 10.29
N VAL A 163 -12.38 19.55 10.56
CA VAL A 163 -12.21 21.00 10.74
C VAL A 163 -12.42 21.38 12.20
N GLU A 164 -11.93 22.57 12.58
CA GLU A 164 -12.18 23.11 13.92
C GLU A 164 -13.68 23.47 14.08
N GLU A 165 -14.13 23.53 15.34
CA GLU A 165 -15.49 23.94 15.70
C GLU A 165 -15.90 25.22 14.98
N ASN A 166 -17.07 25.23 14.37
CA ASN A 166 -17.64 26.33 13.55
C ASN A 166 -16.92 26.64 12.23
N ALA A 167 -15.95 25.83 11.80
CA ALA A 167 -15.40 25.84 10.45
C ALA A 167 -16.18 24.89 9.52
N ASP A 168 -15.92 24.98 8.21
CA ASP A 168 -16.42 24.04 7.22
C ASP A 168 -15.34 23.72 6.18
N PHE A 169 -15.67 22.83 5.26
CA PHE A 169 -14.80 22.44 4.15
C PHE A 169 -15.00 23.35 2.93
N GLU A 170 -14.90 24.67 3.13
CA GLU A 170 -15.15 25.69 2.11
C GLU A 170 -14.53 25.35 0.75
N GLY A 171 -15.37 25.23 -0.28
CA GLY A 171 -14.98 24.94 -1.64
C GLY A 171 -14.62 23.49 -1.95
N LEU A 172 -14.58 22.59 -0.96
CA LEU A 172 -14.42 21.16 -1.20
C LEU A 172 -15.74 20.51 -1.60
N THR A 173 -15.64 19.37 -2.28
CA THR A 173 -16.81 18.60 -2.75
C THR A 173 -16.58 17.11 -2.49
N ALA A 174 -17.64 16.35 -2.29
CA ALA A 174 -17.57 14.89 -2.32
C ALA A 174 -17.75 14.37 -3.75
N ALA A 175 -16.95 13.38 -4.12
CA ALA A 175 -17.06 12.70 -5.40
C ALA A 175 -18.31 11.79 -5.42
N SER A 176 -19.08 11.86 -6.49
CA SER A 176 -20.17 10.91 -6.72
C SER A 176 -19.62 9.60 -7.30
N MET A 177 -19.82 8.48 -6.61
CA MET A 177 -19.24 7.19 -6.98
C MET A 177 -20.16 6.38 -7.90
N MET A 178 -19.65 5.96 -9.07
CA MET A 178 -20.33 4.99 -9.94
C MET A 178 -19.77 3.60 -9.66
N TYR A 179 -20.55 2.77 -8.99
CA TYR A 179 -20.14 1.41 -8.61
C TYR A 179 -20.58 0.33 -9.61
N GLU A 180 -21.42 0.67 -10.57
CA GLU A 180 -21.93 -0.25 -11.61
C GLU A 180 -20.84 -0.48 -12.68
N SER A 181 -19.90 -1.39 -12.41
CA SER A 181 -18.76 -1.65 -13.30
C SER A 181 -19.18 -2.23 -14.65
N ASP A 182 -20.35 -2.87 -14.75
CA ASP A 182 -20.95 -3.40 -15.99
C ASP A 182 -21.44 -2.29 -16.94
N LYS A 183 -21.57 -1.07 -16.46
CA LYS A 183 -21.91 0.11 -17.27
C LYS A 183 -20.69 0.81 -17.87
N LEU A 184 -19.50 0.48 -17.40
CA LEU A 184 -18.27 1.04 -17.96
C LEU A 184 -17.96 0.42 -19.31
N LEU A 185 -17.55 1.26 -20.27
CA LEU A 185 -17.24 0.82 -21.62
C LEU A 185 -15.76 1.03 -21.95
N ILE A 186 -15.13 0.04 -22.58
CA ILE A 186 -13.79 0.20 -23.14
C ILE A 186 -13.83 1.29 -24.21
N GLY A 187 -12.87 2.22 -24.18
CA GLY A 187 -12.82 3.38 -25.05
C GLY A 187 -13.48 4.65 -24.49
N SER A 188 -14.20 4.56 -23.35
CA SER A 188 -14.69 5.77 -22.68
C SER A 188 -13.56 6.67 -22.23
N ASP A 189 -13.71 7.98 -22.45
CA ASP A 189 -12.78 9.01 -21.97
C ASP A 189 -12.77 9.06 -20.43
N VAL A 190 -11.58 9.12 -19.84
CA VAL A 190 -11.39 9.22 -18.39
C VAL A 190 -10.40 10.32 -18.01
N LEU A 191 -10.53 10.80 -16.78
CA LEU A 191 -9.63 11.79 -16.15
C LEU A 191 -9.04 11.16 -14.91
N ALA A 192 -7.71 11.06 -14.83
CA ALA A 192 -7.03 10.73 -13.60
C ALA A 192 -6.58 12.02 -12.91
N ILE A 193 -6.91 12.18 -11.64
CA ILE A 193 -6.60 13.38 -10.84
C ILE A 193 -5.89 12.95 -9.56
N GLY A 194 -4.75 13.60 -9.29
CA GLY A 194 -3.92 13.30 -8.12
C GLY A 194 -2.80 14.33 -7.92
N ASN A 195 -1.78 13.94 -7.15
CA ASN A 195 -0.60 14.75 -6.81
C ASN A 195 0.69 14.11 -7.35
N PRO A 196 0.92 14.07 -8.67
CA PRO A 196 2.10 13.44 -9.23
C PRO A 196 3.38 14.09 -8.67
N LEU A 197 4.35 13.22 -8.32
CA LEU A 197 5.66 13.58 -7.76
C LEU A 197 5.60 14.27 -6.39
N GLY A 198 4.43 14.36 -5.74
CA GLY A 198 4.26 14.94 -4.41
C GLY A 198 4.33 16.48 -4.33
N TYR A 199 4.31 17.19 -5.46
CA TYR A 199 4.36 18.67 -5.51
C TYR A 199 3.55 19.29 -6.66
N LEU A 200 2.82 18.48 -7.41
CA LEU A 200 1.96 18.93 -8.52
C LEU A 200 0.48 18.61 -8.25
N GLY A 201 0.02 18.95 -7.05
CA GLY A 201 -1.31 18.65 -6.57
C GLY A 201 -2.42 19.13 -7.50
N GLY A 202 -3.47 18.31 -7.60
CA GLY A 202 -4.62 18.55 -8.46
C GLY A 202 -4.29 18.52 -9.96
N THR A 203 -3.20 17.83 -10.35
CA THR A 203 -2.88 17.57 -11.76
C THR A 203 -3.93 16.65 -12.37
N VAL A 204 -4.38 16.99 -13.56
CA VAL A 204 -5.35 16.24 -14.36
C VAL A 204 -4.68 15.64 -15.58
N THR A 205 -4.81 14.36 -15.77
CA THR A 205 -4.42 13.66 -17.01
C THR A 205 -5.64 13.02 -17.65
N LYS A 206 -5.68 13.01 -18.98
CA LYS A 206 -6.77 12.40 -19.76
C LYS A 206 -6.29 11.13 -20.46
N GLY A 207 -7.15 10.13 -20.51
CA GLY A 207 -6.97 8.91 -21.28
C GLY A 207 -8.32 8.25 -21.56
N ILE A 208 -8.29 6.94 -21.84
CA ILE A 208 -9.47 6.12 -22.04
C ILE A 208 -9.44 4.90 -21.11
N ILE A 209 -10.56 4.23 -20.93
CA ILE A 209 -10.60 2.87 -20.41
C ILE A 209 -10.02 1.95 -21.49
N SER A 210 -8.83 1.41 -21.24
CA SER A 210 -8.13 0.52 -22.17
C SER A 210 -8.58 -0.94 -22.02
N ALA A 211 -8.91 -1.36 -20.79
CA ALA A 211 -9.51 -2.66 -20.48
C ALA A 211 -10.27 -2.62 -19.16
N LEU A 212 -11.21 -3.55 -19.00
CA LEU A 212 -11.93 -3.82 -17.75
C LEU A 212 -11.57 -5.21 -17.24
N ASN A 213 -11.74 -5.42 -15.94
CA ASN A 213 -11.50 -6.72 -15.27
C ASN A 213 -10.14 -7.33 -15.62
N ARG A 214 -9.09 -6.49 -15.60
CA ARG A 214 -7.73 -6.93 -15.88
C ARG A 214 -7.11 -7.53 -14.63
N ASP A 215 -6.88 -8.84 -14.63
CA ASP A 215 -6.12 -9.50 -13.58
C ASP A 215 -4.64 -9.18 -13.75
N VAL A 216 -4.09 -8.48 -12.76
CA VAL A 216 -2.68 -8.06 -12.73
C VAL A 216 -2.08 -8.30 -11.35
N THR A 217 -0.78 -8.47 -11.30
CA THR A 217 -0.04 -8.46 -10.04
C THR A 217 0.63 -7.10 -9.90
N VAL A 218 0.22 -6.33 -8.90
CA VAL A 218 0.79 -5.03 -8.53
C VAL A 218 1.38 -5.17 -7.13
N GLU A 219 2.67 -4.87 -6.98
CA GLU A 219 3.37 -4.96 -5.69
C GLU A 219 3.09 -6.28 -4.95
N GLU A 220 3.22 -7.40 -5.69
CA GLU A 220 3.00 -8.77 -5.22
C GLU A 220 1.54 -9.17 -4.92
N ARG A 221 0.58 -8.24 -5.08
CA ARG A 221 -0.86 -8.46 -4.87
C ARG A 221 -1.57 -8.73 -6.19
N LYS A 222 -2.36 -9.81 -6.24
CA LYS A 222 -3.22 -10.11 -7.40
C LYS A 222 -4.52 -9.32 -7.29
N MET A 223 -4.76 -8.46 -8.26
CA MET A 223 -5.92 -7.56 -8.25
C MET A 223 -6.62 -7.56 -9.62
N THR A 224 -7.92 -7.37 -9.60
CA THR A 224 -8.73 -7.17 -10.81
C THR A 224 -9.02 -5.69 -10.98
N LEU A 225 -8.39 -5.04 -11.96
CA LEU A 225 -8.32 -3.59 -12.09
C LEU A 225 -8.90 -3.08 -13.42
N ILE A 226 -9.25 -1.79 -13.45
CA ILE A 226 -9.46 -1.02 -14.67
C ILE A 226 -8.08 -0.65 -15.23
N GLN A 227 -7.83 -0.92 -16.50
CA GLN A 227 -6.66 -0.44 -17.22
C GLN A 227 -6.98 0.85 -17.96
N THR A 228 -6.10 1.84 -17.89
CA THR A 228 -6.20 3.12 -18.63
C THR A 228 -4.84 3.50 -19.21
N ASP A 229 -4.84 4.31 -20.26
CA ASP A 229 -3.65 4.97 -20.81
C ASP A 229 -3.45 6.41 -20.29
N ALA A 230 -4.35 6.88 -19.42
CA ALA A 230 -4.13 8.14 -18.70
C ALA A 230 -2.78 8.10 -17.98
N ALA A 231 -2.00 9.17 -18.08
CA ALA A 231 -0.67 9.24 -17.50
C ALA A 231 -0.74 9.20 -15.96
N ILE A 232 -0.27 8.11 -15.36
CA ILE A 232 -0.17 7.92 -13.91
C ILE A 232 1.30 7.81 -13.53
N ASN A 233 1.68 8.61 -12.53
CA ASN A 233 3.02 8.66 -11.97
C ASN A 233 2.95 8.51 -10.45
N GLY A 234 4.09 8.27 -9.79
CA GLY A 234 4.16 8.25 -8.32
C GLY A 234 3.54 9.52 -7.73
N GLY A 235 2.69 9.36 -6.71
CA GLY A 235 1.89 10.42 -6.11
C GLY A 235 0.44 10.50 -6.59
N ASN A 236 0.09 9.94 -7.75
CA ASN A 236 -1.31 9.82 -8.18
C ASN A 236 -2.06 8.68 -7.47
N SER A 237 -1.34 7.73 -6.87
CA SER A 237 -1.92 6.63 -6.10
C SER A 237 -2.85 7.16 -5.02
N GLY A 238 -4.04 6.55 -4.90
CA GLY A 238 -5.12 7.00 -4.02
C GLY A 238 -5.97 8.12 -4.59
N GLY A 239 -5.59 8.73 -5.73
CA GLY A 239 -6.40 9.72 -6.43
C GLY A 239 -7.56 9.11 -7.21
N GLY A 240 -8.38 9.95 -7.82
CA GLY A 240 -9.58 9.52 -8.54
C GLY A 240 -9.34 9.26 -10.02
N LEU A 241 -9.93 8.17 -10.54
CA LEU A 241 -10.22 7.98 -11.95
C LEU A 241 -11.69 8.33 -12.20
N PHE A 242 -11.93 9.37 -12.95
CA PHE A 242 -13.28 9.90 -13.21
C PHE A 242 -13.68 9.70 -14.66
N ASP A 243 -14.95 9.42 -14.88
CA ASP A 243 -15.55 9.47 -16.22
C ASP A 243 -15.53 10.91 -16.73
N ALA A 244 -14.96 11.14 -17.92
CA ALA A 244 -14.71 12.47 -18.45
C ALA A 244 -15.96 13.21 -18.95
N GLN A 245 -17.10 12.53 -19.07
CA GLN A 245 -18.37 13.14 -19.51
C GLN A 245 -19.26 13.51 -18.34
N THR A 246 -19.21 12.74 -17.29
CA THR A 246 -20.17 12.79 -16.17
C THR A 246 -19.56 13.33 -14.89
N GLY A 247 -18.24 13.14 -14.73
CA GLY A 247 -17.53 13.43 -13.49
C GLY A 247 -17.79 12.40 -12.39
N ALA A 248 -18.38 11.26 -12.70
CA ALA A 248 -18.52 10.18 -11.74
C ALA A 248 -17.15 9.55 -11.46
N LEU A 249 -16.85 9.29 -10.19
CA LEU A 249 -15.70 8.52 -9.78
C LEU A 249 -15.93 7.05 -10.15
N ILE A 250 -15.10 6.49 -11.02
CA ILE A 250 -15.21 5.11 -11.51
C ILE A 250 -14.14 4.18 -10.92
N GLY A 251 -13.12 4.75 -10.31
CA GLY A 251 -12.06 3.97 -9.65
C GLY A 251 -11.09 4.83 -8.86
N ILE A 252 -10.33 4.17 -7.97
CA ILE A 252 -9.21 4.78 -7.25
C ILE A 252 -7.91 4.40 -7.96
N VAL A 253 -7.12 5.40 -8.35
CA VAL A 253 -5.85 5.21 -9.03
C VAL A 253 -4.91 4.43 -8.11
N ASN A 254 -4.45 3.26 -8.58
CA ASN A 254 -3.58 2.40 -7.79
C ASN A 254 -2.11 2.57 -8.19
N ALA A 255 -1.76 2.18 -9.42
CA ALA A 255 -0.39 2.18 -9.88
C ALA A 255 -0.27 2.34 -11.39
N GLY A 256 0.94 2.78 -11.82
CA GLY A 256 1.41 2.58 -13.18
C GLY A 256 2.60 1.62 -13.16
N TYR A 257 2.83 0.90 -14.25
CA TYR A 257 4.07 0.13 -14.39
C TYR A 257 5.28 1.06 -14.39
N LYS A 258 6.21 0.84 -13.45
CA LYS A 258 7.42 1.67 -13.29
C LYS A 258 8.47 1.45 -14.41
N SER A 259 8.22 0.56 -15.38
CA SER A 259 9.13 0.27 -16.48
C SER A 259 8.92 1.23 -17.65
N SER A 260 9.99 1.80 -18.16
CA SER A 260 9.98 2.62 -19.38
C SER A 260 9.43 1.88 -20.62
N ALA A 261 9.43 0.55 -20.61
CA ALA A 261 8.84 -0.30 -21.65
C ALA A 261 7.32 -0.47 -21.52
N ALA A 262 6.70 0.03 -20.46
CA ALA A 262 5.28 -0.16 -20.14
C ALA A 262 4.52 1.18 -20.06
N GLN A 263 4.94 2.18 -20.82
CA GLN A 263 4.23 3.46 -20.89
C GLN A 263 2.78 3.24 -21.39
N GLY A 264 1.81 3.92 -20.76
CA GLY A 264 0.39 3.77 -21.09
C GLY A 264 -0.28 2.55 -20.45
N LEU A 265 0.39 1.84 -19.54
CA LEU A 265 -0.21 0.80 -18.71
C LEU A 265 -0.38 1.33 -17.29
N SER A 266 -1.54 1.87 -17.04
CA SER A 266 -1.95 2.42 -15.75
C SER A 266 -3.21 1.71 -15.25
N PHE A 267 -3.40 1.66 -13.93
CA PHE A 267 -4.46 0.87 -13.32
C PHE A 267 -5.19 1.64 -12.22
N ALA A 268 -6.47 1.30 -12.07
CA ALA A 268 -7.31 1.81 -10.99
C ALA A 268 -8.17 0.69 -10.40
N ILE A 269 -8.40 0.74 -9.10
CA ILE A 269 -9.30 -0.14 -8.37
C ILE A 269 -10.73 0.27 -8.71
N PRO A 270 -11.59 -0.60 -9.28
CA PRO A 270 -12.96 -0.25 -9.66
C PRO A 270 -13.78 0.21 -8.46
N CYS A 271 -14.65 1.22 -8.62
CA CYS A 271 -15.52 1.70 -7.54
C CYS A 271 -16.46 0.63 -6.99
N GLY A 272 -16.81 -0.40 -7.76
CA GLY A 272 -17.54 -1.56 -7.25
C GLY A 272 -16.75 -2.31 -6.16
N THR A 273 -15.45 -2.51 -6.37
CA THR A 273 -14.55 -3.09 -5.36
C THR A 273 -14.37 -2.13 -4.18
N VAL A 274 -14.12 -0.83 -4.46
CA VAL A 274 -13.97 0.20 -3.42
C VAL A 274 -15.18 0.20 -2.49
N LYS A 275 -16.41 0.24 -3.05
CA LYS A 275 -17.64 0.20 -2.27
C LYS A 275 -17.73 -1.05 -1.39
N ALA A 276 -17.50 -2.24 -1.97
CA ALA A 276 -17.61 -3.50 -1.26
C ALA A 276 -16.61 -3.62 -0.10
N VAL A 277 -15.43 -3.05 -0.24
CA VAL A 277 -14.39 -2.98 0.81
C VAL A 277 -14.76 -1.92 1.84
N MET A 278 -15.09 -0.73 1.40
CA MET A 278 -15.45 0.40 2.25
C MET A 278 -16.63 0.08 3.17
N ASP A 279 -17.70 -0.56 2.66
CA ASP A 279 -18.83 -1.00 3.45
C ASP A 279 -18.38 -1.92 4.62
N LYS A 280 -17.43 -2.83 4.38
CA LYS A 280 -16.90 -3.73 5.42
C LYS A 280 -15.99 -3.01 6.41
N LEU A 281 -15.12 -2.11 5.90
CA LEU A 281 -14.22 -1.33 6.74
C LEU A 281 -15.01 -0.39 7.67
N LEU A 282 -16.09 0.22 7.19
CA LEU A 282 -16.96 1.08 8.00
C LEU A 282 -17.81 0.28 9.00
N ASP A 283 -18.21 -0.95 8.67
CA ASP A 283 -19.02 -1.83 9.55
C ASP A 283 -18.18 -2.51 10.64
N LYS A 284 -17.04 -3.08 10.25
CA LYS A 284 -16.24 -3.99 11.12
C LYS A 284 -14.82 -3.50 11.42
N GLY A 285 -14.31 -2.51 10.68
CA GLY A 285 -12.91 -2.10 10.73
C GLY A 285 -11.95 -3.00 9.94
N TYR A 286 -12.44 -4.08 9.32
CA TYR A 286 -11.63 -5.00 8.53
C TYR A 286 -12.46 -5.74 7.48
N VAL A 287 -11.79 -6.33 6.48
CA VAL A 287 -12.40 -7.22 5.47
C VAL A 287 -12.24 -8.66 5.93
N GLU A 288 -13.35 -9.31 6.26
CA GLU A 288 -13.36 -10.67 6.78
C GLU A 288 -12.77 -11.67 5.78
N GLY A 289 -11.89 -12.53 6.25
CA GLY A 289 -11.18 -13.54 5.45
C GLY A 289 -9.89 -13.06 4.83
N ASN A 290 -9.60 -11.76 4.84
CA ASN A 290 -8.34 -11.24 4.36
C ASN A 290 -7.25 -11.34 5.42
N PHE A 291 -6.07 -11.76 4.99
CA PHE A 291 -4.86 -11.77 5.80
C PHE A 291 -3.69 -11.27 4.95
N ASP A 292 -2.66 -10.78 5.61
CA ASP A 292 -1.37 -10.45 5.00
C ASP A 292 -0.25 -11.07 5.83
N PHE A 293 0.77 -11.56 5.16
CA PHE A 293 1.98 -11.97 5.87
C PHE A 293 2.77 -10.76 6.38
N GLY A 294 2.62 -9.61 5.73
CA GLY A 294 3.21 -8.33 6.15
C GLY A 294 4.73 -8.38 6.19
N VAL A 295 5.36 -8.92 5.17
CA VAL A 295 6.81 -9.11 5.13
C VAL A 295 7.36 -8.86 3.73
N SER A 296 8.46 -8.12 3.65
CA SER A 296 9.25 -7.95 2.43
C SER A 296 10.64 -8.55 2.60
N PHE A 297 11.22 -8.97 1.48
CA PHE A 297 12.49 -9.66 1.47
C PHE A 297 13.47 -9.01 0.49
N GLU A 298 14.77 -9.14 0.81
CA GLU A 298 15.87 -8.79 -0.09
C GLU A 298 16.90 -9.93 -0.16
N ALA A 299 17.63 -10.01 -1.26
CA ALA A 299 18.79 -10.87 -1.36
C ALA A 299 20.01 -10.10 -0.85
N LYS A 300 20.68 -10.61 0.18
CA LYS A 300 21.85 -9.97 0.79
C LYS A 300 23.07 -10.88 0.74
N VAL A 301 24.20 -10.31 0.32
CA VAL A 301 25.48 -11.03 0.23
C VAL A 301 26.22 -10.93 1.56
N PHE A 302 26.64 -12.08 2.08
CA PHE A 302 27.47 -12.20 3.28
C PHE A 302 28.83 -12.76 2.94
N TYR A 303 29.88 -12.26 3.57
CA TYR A 303 31.23 -12.78 3.44
C TYR A 303 31.43 -13.93 4.42
N VAL A 304 31.60 -15.13 3.91
CA VAL A 304 31.93 -16.32 4.73
C VAL A 304 33.41 -16.29 5.16
N ASN A 305 34.27 -15.83 4.25
CA ASN A 305 35.68 -15.55 4.49
C ASN A 305 36.19 -14.57 3.42
N THR A 306 37.49 -14.25 3.43
CA THR A 306 38.11 -13.29 2.51
C THR A 306 37.92 -13.65 1.01
N TRP A 307 37.61 -14.92 0.69
CA TRP A 307 37.55 -15.44 -0.69
C TRP A 307 36.18 -16.02 -1.06
N SER A 308 35.25 -16.08 -0.13
CA SER A 308 33.94 -16.73 -0.34
C SER A 308 32.81 -15.89 0.21
N THR A 309 31.76 -15.75 -0.60
CA THR A 309 30.50 -15.11 -0.23
C THR A 309 29.37 -16.11 -0.35
N THR A 310 28.30 -15.86 0.39
CA THR A 310 27.00 -16.53 0.22
C THR A 310 25.90 -15.49 0.21
N THR A 311 24.82 -15.78 -0.49
CA THR A 311 23.64 -14.93 -0.54
C THR A 311 22.52 -15.58 0.26
N TYR A 312 21.85 -14.79 1.09
CA TYR A 312 20.68 -15.22 1.84
C TYR A 312 19.48 -14.31 1.55
N VAL A 313 18.30 -14.86 1.79
CA VAL A 313 17.05 -14.10 1.83
C VAL A 313 16.93 -13.47 3.21
N VAL A 314 16.87 -12.15 3.25
CA VAL A 314 16.80 -11.36 4.48
C VAL A 314 15.46 -10.61 4.51
N VAL A 315 14.84 -10.53 5.68
CA VAL A 315 13.65 -9.68 5.90
C VAL A 315 14.09 -8.22 5.81
N SER A 316 13.63 -7.51 4.80
CA SER A 316 13.93 -6.09 4.56
C SER A 316 12.91 -5.16 5.20
N GLY A 317 11.65 -5.61 5.31
CA GLY A 317 10.56 -4.87 5.95
C GLY A 317 9.59 -5.81 6.65
N ILE A 318 8.94 -5.32 7.69
CA ILE A 318 7.91 -6.03 8.44
C ILE A 318 6.79 -5.05 8.78
N ASP A 319 5.58 -5.40 8.41
CA ASP A 319 4.37 -4.70 8.83
C ASP A 319 3.96 -5.16 10.24
N ALA A 320 3.78 -4.21 11.13
CA ALA A 320 3.44 -4.47 12.54
C ALA A 320 2.13 -5.26 12.70
N TYR A 321 1.22 -5.15 11.76
CA TYR A 321 -0.08 -5.83 11.75
C TYR A 321 -0.07 -7.17 11.01
N GLY A 322 1.00 -7.46 10.28
CA GLY A 322 1.15 -8.66 9.47
C GLY A 322 1.40 -9.92 10.29
N THR A 323 1.12 -11.05 9.68
CA THR A 323 1.26 -12.39 10.30
C THR A 323 2.69 -12.68 10.77
N PHE A 324 3.73 -12.27 10.01
CA PHE A 324 5.14 -12.51 10.39
C PHE A 324 5.56 -11.71 11.62
N SER A 325 5.11 -10.45 11.75
CA SER A 325 5.37 -9.63 12.93
C SER A 325 4.80 -10.25 14.19
N LYS A 326 3.54 -10.71 14.13
CA LYS A 326 2.87 -11.42 15.24
C LYS A 326 3.59 -12.72 15.62
N GLY A 327 4.26 -13.36 14.66
CA GLY A 327 5.13 -14.51 14.87
C GLY A 327 6.50 -14.16 15.45
N GLY A 328 6.79 -12.89 15.69
CA GLY A 328 8.07 -12.42 16.25
C GLY A 328 9.22 -12.42 15.26
N ILE A 329 8.96 -12.45 13.96
CA ILE A 329 9.95 -12.22 12.91
C ILE A 329 10.26 -10.72 12.82
N GLU A 330 11.52 -10.37 12.61
CA GLU A 330 12.00 -8.98 12.61
C GLU A 330 12.80 -8.66 11.35
N SER A 331 12.87 -7.39 11.00
CA SER A 331 13.76 -6.91 9.93
C SER A 331 15.22 -7.28 10.25
N GLY A 332 15.93 -7.81 9.26
CA GLY A 332 17.30 -8.33 9.39
C GLY A 332 17.38 -9.83 9.68
N ASP A 333 16.27 -10.52 9.95
CA ASP A 333 16.27 -11.98 10.05
C ASP A 333 16.60 -12.62 8.69
N ILE A 334 17.42 -13.66 8.71
CA ILE A 334 17.74 -14.47 7.54
C ILE A 334 16.79 -15.65 7.51
N ILE A 335 15.95 -15.74 6.48
CA ILE A 335 14.99 -16.83 6.33
C ILE A 335 15.65 -18.05 5.71
N LEU A 336 15.39 -19.22 6.30
CA LEU A 336 15.89 -20.52 5.82
C LEU A 336 14.78 -21.34 5.19
N SER A 337 13.60 -21.36 5.81
CA SER A 337 12.43 -22.04 5.25
C SER A 337 11.16 -21.46 5.82
N VAL A 338 10.07 -21.57 5.05
CA VAL A 338 8.71 -21.24 5.47
C VAL A 338 7.81 -22.43 5.19
N LYS A 339 6.98 -22.77 6.17
CA LYS A 339 5.92 -23.79 6.05
C LYS A 339 4.61 -23.16 6.41
N VAL A 340 3.58 -23.38 5.61
CA VAL A 340 2.20 -22.96 5.87
C VAL A 340 1.29 -24.17 5.65
N GLY A 341 0.63 -24.62 6.71
CA GLY A 341 -0.15 -25.86 6.67
C GLY A 341 0.70 -27.05 6.23
N ASN A 342 0.34 -27.66 5.10
CA ASN A 342 1.05 -28.80 4.53
C ASN A 342 2.07 -28.43 3.44
N LYS A 343 2.18 -27.16 3.06
CA LYS A 343 3.12 -26.68 2.03
C LYS A 343 4.36 -26.09 2.69
N SER A 344 5.51 -26.20 2.03
CA SER A 344 6.76 -25.62 2.52
C SER A 344 7.67 -25.21 1.38
N ILE A 345 8.50 -24.21 1.65
CA ILE A 345 9.59 -23.78 0.78
C ILE A 345 10.87 -23.67 1.58
N ASP A 346 11.97 -24.20 1.02
CA ASP A 346 13.33 -24.03 1.53
C ASP A 346 14.01 -22.92 0.72
N VAL A 347 14.53 -21.93 1.40
CA VAL A 347 15.23 -20.77 0.82
C VAL A 347 16.63 -20.60 1.39
N SER A 348 17.13 -21.63 2.09
CA SER A 348 18.47 -21.65 2.70
C SER A 348 19.61 -21.58 1.68
N VAL A 349 19.34 -21.94 0.42
CA VAL A 349 20.26 -21.83 -0.71
C VAL A 349 19.69 -20.86 -1.74
N TYR A 350 20.38 -19.76 -1.96
CA TYR A 350 19.96 -18.75 -2.94
C TYR A 350 20.40 -19.13 -4.37
N ASP A 351 19.45 -19.19 -5.30
CA ASP A 351 19.66 -19.61 -6.71
C ASP A 351 19.32 -18.52 -7.75
N GLY A 352 19.22 -17.27 -7.32
CA GLY A 352 18.83 -16.14 -8.18
C GLY A 352 17.30 -15.95 -8.34
N ASN A 353 16.52 -17.02 -8.26
CA ASN A 353 15.04 -16.98 -8.34
C ASN A 353 14.37 -17.21 -6.98
N THR A 354 15.18 -17.33 -5.92
CA THR A 354 14.68 -17.70 -4.58
C THR A 354 13.69 -16.71 -4.02
N LEU A 355 13.90 -15.40 -4.23
CA LEU A 355 12.95 -14.36 -3.81
C LEU A 355 11.60 -14.51 -4.51
N GLU A 356 11.60 -14.65 -5.83
CA GLU A 356 10.37 -14.83 -6.61
C GLU A 356 9.62 -16.10 -6.18
N LYS A 357 10.35 -17.20 -5.94
CA LYS A 357 9.74 -18.43 -5.44
C LYS A 357 9.11 -18.25 -4.07
N LEU A 358 9.76 -17.53 -3.14
CA LEU A 358 9.23 -17.27 -1.80
C LEU A 358 8.00 -16.38 -1.87
N THR A 359 8.05 -15.30 -2.64
CA THR A 359 6.91 -14.41 -2.85
C THR A 359 5.72 -15.16 -3.44
N ASN A 360 5.93 -15.96 -4.51
CA ASN A 360 4.87 -16.77 -5.11
C ASN A 360 4.31 -17.82 -4.14
N PHE A 361 5.15 -18.38 -3.26
CA PHE A 361 4.72 -19.31 -2.22
C PHE A 361 3.79 -18.62 -1.23
N LEU A 362 4.15 -17.44 -0.72
CA LEU A 362 3.34 -16.69 0.23
C LEU A 362 2.04 -16.14 -0.41
N ALA A 363 2.03 -15.90 -1.70
CA ALA A 363 0.85 -15.51 -2.46
C ALA A 363 -0.09 -16.68 -2.84
N ASP A 364 0.10 -17.88 -2.28
CA ASP A 364 -0.73 -19.06 -2.60
C ASP A 364 -2.18 -18.87 -2.08
N PRO A 365 -3.18 -18.85 -2.97
CA PRO A 365 -4.57 -18.56 -2.60
C PRO A 365 -5.24 -19.66 -1.78
N SER A 366 -4.58 -20.80 -1.58
CA SER A 366 -5.11 -21.88 -0.76
C SER A 366 -4.88 -21.67 0.74
N PHE A 367 -4.03 -20.75 1.14
CA PHE A 367 -3.79 -20.42 2.54
C PHE A 367 -5.01 -19.72 3.15
N LYS A 368 -5.22 -19.95 4.45
CA LYS A 368 -6.40 -19.48 5.18
C LYS A 368 -6.03 -19.03 6.58
N ILE A 369 -6.83 -18.14 7.12
CA ILE A 369 -6.79 -17.78 8.55
C ILE A 369 -6.92 -19.05 9.38
N GLY A 370 -6.06 -19.20 10.38
CA GLY A 370 -5.94 -20.37 11.24
C GLY A 370 -4.92 -21.41 10.78
N ASP A 371 -4.40 -21.35 9.56
CA ASP A 371 -3.32 -22.24 9.12
C ASP A 371 -2.06 -22.02 9.97
N ASP A 372 -1.42 -23.13 10.33
CA ASP A 372 -0.16 -23.10 11.08
C ASP A 372 0.98 -22.64 10.19
N VAL A 373 1.76 -21.69 10.67
CA VAL A 373 2.97 -21.17 10.02
C VAL A 373 4.18 -21.55 10.85
N THR A 374 5.20 -22.10 10.20
CA THR A 374 6.51 -22.36 10.80
C THR A 374 7.59 -21.68 9.96
N VAL A 375 8.36 -20.80 10.57
CA VAL A 375 9.48 -20.10 9.93
C VAL A 375 10.78 -20.51 10.61
N SER A 376 11.70 -21.12 9.83
CA SER A 376 13.08 -21.34 10.28
C SER A 376 13.93 -20.17 9.80
N TYR A 377 14.65 -19.56 10.71
CA TYR A 377 15.43 -18.34 10.42
C TYR A 377 16.72 -18.27 11.23
N MET A 378 17.59 -17.33 10.88
CA MET A 378 18.76 -16.97 11.69
C MET A 378 18.66 -15.49 12.06
N ARG A 379 18.84 -15.18 13.35
CA ARG A 379 18.88 -13.82 13.90
C ARG A 379 20.25 -13.50 14.44
N TYR A 380 20.73 -12.27 14.16
CA TYR A 380 21.99 -11.82 14.69
C TYR A 380 21.89 -11.49 16.18
N ASN A 381 22.67 -12.21 16.98
CA ASN A 381 22.76 -11.97 18.41
C ASN A 381 23.91 -10.99 18.71
N ARG A 382 23.58 -9.79 19.17
CA ARG A 382 24.56 -8.73 19.45
C ARG A 382 25.54 -9.10 20.57
N ALA A 383 25.11 -9.87 21.58
CA ALA A 383 25.95 -10.25 22.72
C ALA A 383 27.01 -11.29 22.32
N SER A 384 26.64 -12.31 21.55
CA SER A 384 27.59 -13.31 21.06
C SER A 384 28.27 -12.92 19.75
N ARG A 385 27.83 -11.83 19.08
CA ARG A 385 28.28 -11.37 17.76
C ARG A 385 28.20 -12.45 16.69
N SER A 386 27.16 -13.28 16.73
CA SER A 386 26.95 -14.40 15.80
C SER A 386 25.48 -14.57 15.45
N TYR A 387 25.22 -15.21 14.32
CA TYR A 387 23.87 -15.62 13.94
C TYR A 387 23.48 -16.92 14.64
N LYS A 388 22.29 -16.93 15.24
CA LYS A 388 21.70 -18.12 15.84
C LYS A 388 20.49 -18.57 15.05
N LYS A 389 20.39 -19.87 14.80
CA LYS A 389 19.18 -20.47 14.23
C LYS A 389 18.05 -20.45 15.26
N ALA A 390 16.84 -20.16 14.80
CA ALA A 390 15.62 -20.19 15.57
C ALA A 390 14.46 -20.66 14.69
N THR A 391 13.35 -21.02 15.32
CA THR A 391 12.11 -21.40 14.66
C THR A 391 10.97 -20.65 15.35
N ALA A 392 10.16 -19.98 14.57
CA ALA A 392 8.93 -19.35 15.02
C ALA A 392 7.73 -20.21 14.56
N ASN A 393 6.76 -20.40 15.45
CA ASN A 393 5.51 -21.10 15.16
C ASN A 393 4.35 -20.20 15.55
N PHE A 394 3.46 -19.93 14.60
CA PHE A 394 2.31 -19.05 14.78
C PHE A 394 1.20 -19.45 13.80
N LYS A 395 0.10 -18.73 13.77
CA LYS A 395 -1.02 -18.96 12.84
C LYS A 395 -1.22 -17.76 11.94
N ILE A 396 -1.76 -18.01 10.75
CA ILE A 396 -2.31 -16.92 9.94
C ILE A 396 -3.48 -16.31 10.72
N GLU A 397 -3.42 -15.01 10.95
CA GLU A 397 -4.47 -14.25 11.61
C GLU A 397 -5.15 -13.27 10.66
N GLN A 398 -6.39 -12.88 11.02
CA GLN A 398 -7.09 -11.80 10.34
C GLN A 398 -6.24 -10.52 10.36
N TYR A 399 -6.09 -9.91 9.19
CA TYR A 399 -5.45 -8.61 9.11
C TYR A 399 -6.42 -7.53 9.59
N ILE A 400 -5.99 -6.76 10.57
CA ILE A 400 -6.75 -5.64 11.14
C ILE A 400 -5.78 -4.48 11.22
N TYR A 401 -5.94 -3.48 10.35
CA TYR A 401 -5.09 -2.31 10.28
C TYR A 401 -5.89 -1.06 10.62
N GLY A 402 -5.31 -0.23 11.46
CA GLY A 402 -5.99 0.96 11.95
C GLY A 402 -6.83 0.66 13.17
N ILE A 403 -7.30 1.72 13.74
CA ILE A 403 -8.10 1.84 14.95
C ILE A 403 -7.25 1.74 16.20
N ILE A 404 -6.87 2.90 16.57
CA ILE A 404 -6.35 3.22 17.90
C ILE A 404 -7.54 3.52 18.83
#